data_fb26c126c4254f44616d7f5aad232ba3
#
_entry.id   fb26c126c4254f44616d7f5aad232ba3
#
_cell.length_a   1.000
_cell.length_b   1.000
_cell.length_c   1.000
_cell.angle_alpha   90.00
_cell.angle_beta   90.00
_cell.angle_gamma   90.00
#
_symmetry.space_group_name_H-M   'P 1'
#
loop_
_entity.id
_entity.type
_entity.pdbx_description
1 polymer ?
#
loop_
_entity_poly.entity_id
_entity_poly.type
_entity_poly.pdbx_seq_one_letter_code
_entity_poly.pdbx_strand_id
1 'polypeptide(L)'
;KGSVVALVSAALRAAGIRHATTPKPHLVSYRERVQIDGQPLAPLPFAQAVARALDAADQIEERVGPATEFEILVGAIFEALRQEKITTAIVEVGLGGRLDATHAWDGGVAVVTNVGLDHQQYLGDTIEAIAKEKGVTHITNAPMLRGRMVSVKGVPVDKVEASPEAAWALRG
;
A
#
# COMPACT_ATOMS: atom_id res chain seq x y z
N LYS A 1 -9.53 2.41 -1.65
CA LYS A 1 -8.06 2.59 -1.60
C LYS A 1 -7.58 3.35 -2.83
N GLY A 2 -7.86 2.88 -4.05
CA GLY A 2 -7.38 3.47 -5.31
C GLY A 2 -7.65 4.97 -5.46
N SER A 3 -8.84 5.46 -5.05
CA SER A 3 -9.15 6.90 -5.09
C SER A 3 -8.21 7.73 -4.21
N VAL A 4 -7.82 7.20 -3.04
CA VAL A 4 -6.86 7.87 -2.15
C VAL A 4 -5.47 7.91 -2.79
N VAL A 5 -5.03 6.78 -3.39
CA VAL A 5 -3.77 6.73 -4.16
C VAL A 5 -3.77 7.79 -5.26
N ALA A 6 -4.84 7.89 -6.03
CA ALA A 6 -4.95 8.87 -7.12
C ALA A 6 -4.91 10.32 -6.62
N LEU A 7 -5.61 10.63 -5.53
CA LEU A 7 -5.64 11.98 -4.94
C LEU A 7 -4.27 12.38 -4.38
N VAL A 8 -3.61 11.49 -3.62
CA VAL A 8 -2.27 11.77 -3.07
C VAL A 8 -1.25 11.89 -4.20
N SER A 9 -1.32 11.04 -5.23
CA SER A 9 -0.47 11.16 -6.42
C SER A 9 -0.65 12.49 -7.13
N ALA A 10 -1.89 12.95 -7.30
CA ALA A 10 -2.16 14.25 -7.91
C ALA A 10 -1.57 15.41 -7.08
N ALA A 11 -1.67 15.36 -5.76
CA ALA A 11 -1.09 16.35 -4.87
C ALA A 11 0.44 16.38 -4.94
N LEU A 12 1.10 15.21 -4.91
CA LEU A 12 2.56 15.12 -5.04
C LEU A 12 3.04 15.65 -6.39
N ARG A 13 2.33 15.33 -7.46
CA ARG A 13 2.62 15.86 -8.80
C ARG A 13 2.48 17.37 -8.86
N ALA A 14 1.42 17.92 -8.30
CA ALA A 14 1.23 19.37 -8.22
C ALA A 14 2.34 20.07 -7.41
N ALA A 15 2.90 19.38 -6.40
CA ALA A 15 4.03 19.85 -5.62
C ALA A 15 5.40 19.63 -6.30
N GLY A 16 5.45 19.08 -7.51
CA GLY A 16 6.70 18.78 -8.22
C GLY A 16 7.51 17.62 -7.61
N ILE A 17 6.89 16.79 -6.78
CA ILE A 17 7.56 15.66 -6.11
C ILE A 17 7.49 14.42 -7.02
N ARG A 18 8.65 13.95 -7.49
CA ARG A 18 8.77 12.69 -8.22
C ARG A 18 8.37 11.53 -7.32
N HIS A 19 7.42 10.72 -7.76
CA HIS A 19 6.89 9.64 -6.94
C HIS A 19 6.42 8.46 -7.79
N ALA A 20 6.25 7.32 -7.14
CA ALA A 20 5.61 6.17 -7.74
C ALA A 20 4.27 5.84 -7.07
N THR A 21 3.41 5.15 -7.81
CA THR A 21 2.17 4.55 -7.30
C THR A 21 2.10 3.08 -7.68
N THR A 22 1.47 2.27 -6.82
CA THR A 22 1.24 0.85 -7.09
C THR A 22 -0.26 0.54 -7.06
N PRO A 23 -1.04 1.01 -8.05
CA PRO A 23 -2.48 0.83 -8.05
C PRO A 23 -2.88 -0.63 -8.28
N LYS A 24 -4.07 -0.99 -7.79
CA LYS A 24 -4.67 -2.33 -7.95
C LYS A 24 -6.16 -2.20 -8.26
N PRO A 25 -6.68 -3.10 -9.10
CA PRO A 25 -5.99 -4.02 -10.00
C PRO A 25 -5.37 -3.32 -11.23
N HIS A 26 -4.59 -4.04 -12.04
CA HIS A 26 -4.33 -3.62 -13.42
C HIS A 26 -5.54 -3.95 -14.31
N LEU A 27 -5.71 -3.25 -15.41
CA LEU A 27 -6.81 -3.45 -16.34
C LEU A 27 -6.38 -4.15 -17.64
N VAL A 28 -5.21 -3.81 -18.15
CA VAL A 28 -4.69 -4.31 -19.44
C VAL A 28 -3.31 -4.94 -19.27
N SER A 29 -2.43 -4.34 -18.47
CA SER A 29 -1.04 -4.75 -18.37
C SER A 29 -0.53 -4.73 -16.94
N TYR A 30 0.26 -5.73 -16.57
CA TYR A 30 0.97 -5.78 -15.29
C TYR A 30 1.81 -4.53 -15.00
N ARG A 31 2.29 -3.83 -16.03
CA ARG A 31 3.07 -2.59 -15.88
C ARG A 31 2.29 -1.45 -15.20
N GLU A 32 0.97 -1.50 -15.24
CA GLU A 32 0.11 -0.56 -14.52
C GLU A 32 0.26 -0.65 -13.01
N ARG A 33 0.77 -1.81 -12.50
CA ARG A 33 1.03 -2.04 -11.07
C ARG A 33 2.19 -1.22 -10.52
N VAL A 34 2.98 -0.59 -11.38
CA VAL A 34 4.01 0.37 -11.01
C VAL A 34 4.01 1.54 -11.99
N GLN A 35 3.65 2.70 -11.48
CA GLN A 35 3.60 3.94 -12.26
C GLN A 35 4.54 4.96 -11.63
N ILE A 36 5.27 5.69 -12.45
CA ILE A 36 6.12 6.79 -12.03
C ILE A 36 5.54 8.07 -12.63
N ASP A 37 5.25 9.03 -11.76
CA ASP A 37 4.59 10.29 -12.12
C ASP A 37 3.31 10.11 -12.96
N GLY A 38 2.59 9.01 -12.68
CA GLY A 38 1.32 8.65 -13.33
C GLY A 38 1.45 7.93 -14.67
N GLN A 39 2.65 7.51 -15.07
CA GLN A 39 2.89 6.71 -16.27
C GLN A 39 3.32 5.29 -15.91
N PRO A 40 2.72 4.25 -16.51
CA PRO A 40 3.19 2.89 -16.33
C PRO A 40 4.66 2.74 -16.68
N LEU A 41 5.39 1.95 -15.89
CA LEU A 41 6.80 1.67 -16.15
C LEU A 41 7.02 1.15 -17.57
N ALA A 42 8.10 1.57 -18.22
CA ALA A 42 8.43 1.13 -19.56
C ALA A 42 8.64 -0.39 -19.63
N PRO A 43 8.38 -1.03 -20.79
CA PRO A 43 8.40 -2.51 -20.91
C PRO A 43 9.71 -3.15 -20.46
N LEU A 44 10.85 -2.60 -20.90
CA LEU A 44 12.15 -3.21 -20.61
C LEU A 44 12.54 -3.10 -19.14
N PRO A 45 12.49 -1.93 -18.45
CA PRO A 45 12.69 -1.85 -17.02
C PRO A 45 11.76 -2.76 -16.21
N PHE A 46 10.48 -2.86 -16.60
CA PHE A 46 9.54 -3.76 -15.94
C PHE A 46 9.94 -5.22 -16.08
N ALA A 47 10.28 -5.68 -17.30
CA ALA A 47 10.73 -7.04 -17.55
C ALA A 47 12.01 -7.39 -16.77
N GLN A 48 12.97 -6.46 -16.69
CA GLN A 48 14.19 -6.63 -15.91
C GLN A 48 13.90 -6.75 -14.40
N ALA A 49 12.97 -5.96 -13.87
CA ALA A 49 12.58 -6.04 -12.47
C ALA A 49 11.88 -7.37 -12.16
N VAL A 50 11.00 -7.86 -13.06
CA VAL A 50 10.34 -9.16 -12.91
C VAL A 50 11.37 -10.31 -12.96
N ALA A 51 12.32 -10.29 -13.90
CA ALA A 51 13.36 -11.30 -13.98
C ALA A 51 14.16 -11.40 -12.67
N ARG A 52 14.58 -10.27 -12.10
CA ARG A 52 15.30 -10.26 -10.82
C ARG A 52 14.45 -10.74 -9.65
N ALA A 53 13.15 -10.45 -9.64
CA ALA A 53 12.26 -10.95 -8.60
C ALA A 53 12.09 -12.47 -8.69
N LEU A 54 12.01 -13.02 -9.90
CA LEU A 54 11.98 -14.47 -10.14
C LEU A 54 13.29 -15.11 -9.69
N ASP A 55 14.43 -14.59 -10.13
CA ASP A 55 15.75 -15.10 -9.70
C ASP A 55 15.90 -15.10 -8.16
N ALA A 56 15.38 -14.07 -7.50
CA ALA A 56 15.43 -14.00 -6.04
C ALA A 56 14.47 -15.01 -5.38
N ALA A 57 13.29 -15.23 -5.95
CA ALA A 57 12.33 -16.22 -5.49
C ALA A 57 12.91 -17.65 -5.58
N ASP A 58 13.52 -18.00 -6.71
CA ASP A 58 14.16 -19.30 -6.94
C ASP A 58 15.27 -19.58 -5.91
N GLN A 59 16.06 -18.57 -5.53
CA GLN A 59 17.14 -18.71 -4.55
C GLN A 59 16.66 -19.03 -3.13
N ILE A 60 15.41 -18.73 -2.81
CA ILE A 60 14.87 -18.93 -1.46
C ILE A 60 13.79 -20.03 -1.41
N GLU A 61 13.37 -20.58 -2.54
CA GLU A 61 12.26 -21.52 -2.64
C GLU A 61 12.41 -22.74 -1.74
N GLU A 62 13.59 -23.36 -1.70
CA GLU A 62 13.87 -24.52 -0.84
C GLU A 62 13.67 -24.22 0.65
N ARG A 63 13.83 -22.96 1.05
CA ARG A 63 13.76 -22.54 2.45
C ARG A 63 12.36 -22.10 2.88
N VAL A 64 11.61 -21.45 1.99
CA VAL A 64 10.34 -20.78 2.34
C VAL A 64 9.15 -21.25 1.51
N GLY A 65 9.38 -22.13 0.54
CA GLY A 65 8.39 -22.57 -0.44
C GLY A 65 8.28 -21.65 -1.65
N PRO A 66 7.49 -22.04 -2.65
CA PRO A 66 7.33 -21.29 -3.90
C PRO A 66 6.62 -19.96 -3.66
N ALA A 67 7.16 -18.90 -4.25
CA ALA A 67 6.54 -17.58 -4.20
C ALA A 67 5.27 -17.54 -5.05
N THR A 68 4.26 -16.86 -4.55
CA THR A 68 3.03 -16.59 -5.32
C THR A 68 3.27 -15.53 -6.40
N GLU A 69 2.42 -15.50 -7.43
CA GLU A 69 2.45 -14.44 -8.44
C GLU A 69 2.44 -13.04 -7.82
N PHE A 70 1.64 -12.84 -6.77
CA PHE A 70 1.54 -11.55 -6.08
C PHE A 70 2.83 -11.17 -5.37
N GLU A 71 3.49 -12.09 -4.72
CA GLU A 71 4.79 -11.87 -4.04
C GLU A 71 5.88 -11.53 -5.05
N ILE A 72 5.95 -12.27 -6.16
CA ILE A 72 6.89 -11.98 -7.26
C ILE A 72 6.62 -10.57 -7.82
N LEU A 73 5.37 -10.22 -8.05
CA LEU A 73 5.00 -8.90 -8.56
C LEU A 73 5.36 -7.78 -7.58
N VAL A 74 5.14 -7.97 -6.28
CA VAL A 74 5.55 -6.99 -5.24
C VAL A 74 7.08 -6.86 -5.20
N GLY A 75 7.81 -7.97 -5.27
CA GLY A 75 9.26 -7.96 -5.38
C GLY A 75 9.74 -7.18 -6.61
N ALA A 76 9.13 -7.43 -7.78
CA ALA A 76 9.42 -6.69 -9.00
C ALA A 76 9.12 -5.19 -8.88
N ILE A 77 8.01 -4.82 -8.24
CA ILE A 77 7.67 -3.42 -7.98
C ILE A 77 8.77 -2.75 -7.15
N PHE A 78 9.16 -3.33 -6.01
CA PHE A 78 10.20 -2.74 -5.16
C PHE A 78 11.56 -2.67 -5.86
N GLU A 79 11.91 -3.69 -6.65
CA GLU A 79 13.12 -3.65 -7.48
C GLU A 79 13.07 -2.53 -8.53
N ALA A 80 11.94 -2.34 -9.18
CA ALA A 80 11.74 -1.24 -10.13
C ALA A 80 11.88 0.14 -9.44
N LEU A 81 11.27 0.31 -8.25
CA LEU A 81 11.41 1.55 -7.48
C LEU A 81 12.88 1.83 -7.10
N ARG A 82 13.62 0.79 -6.74
CA ARG A 82 15.04 0.89 -6.44
C ARG A 82 15.86 1.30 -7.67
N GLN A 83 15.63 0.67 -8.83
CA GLN A 83 16.32 0.98 -10.08
C GLN A 83 16.05 2.41 -10.53
N GLU A 84 14.82 2.84 -10.43
CA GLU A 84 14.36 4.18 -10.79
C GLU A 84 14.72 5.24 -9.74
N LYS A 85 15.38 4.85 -8.63
CA LYS A 85 15.77 5.72 -7.52
C LYS A 85 14.60 6.53 -6.95
N ILE A 86 13.44 5.88 -6.83
CA ILE A 86 12.25 6.49 -6.25
C ILE A 86 12.41 6.59 -4.74
N THR A 87 12.26 7.79 -4.21
CA THR A 87 12.33 8.08 -2.77
C THR A 87 10.95 8.25 -2.13
N THR A 88 9.93 8.45 -2.93
CA THR A 88 8.53 8.61 -2.49
C THR A 88 7.64 7.66 -3.25
N ALA A 89 6.91 6.79 -2.56
CA ALA A 89 5.99 5.86 -3.20
C ALA A 89 4.67 5.76 -2.41
N ILE A 90 3.56 5.63 -3.13
CA ILE A 90 2.24 5.36 -2.59
C ILE A 90 1.92 3.91 -2.91
N VAL A 91 2.07 3.04 -1.90
CA VAL A 91 1.92 1.59 -2.07
C VAL A 91 0.52 1.16 -1.63
N GLU A 92 -0.29 0.66 -2.56
CA GLU A 92 -1.59 0.10 -2.24
C GLU A 92 -1.45 -1.34 -1.76
N VAL A 93 -1.94 -1.61 -0.54
CA VAL A 93 -2.02 -2.96 0.05
C VAL A 93 -3.02 -3.82 -0.72
N GLY A 94 -2.70 -5.10 -0.94
CA GLY A 94 -3.60 -6.08 -1.54
C GLY A 94 -4.76 -6.43 -0.61
N LEU A 95 -4.47 -7.19 0.43
CA LEU A 95 -5.44 -7.68 1.39
C LEU A 95 -4.93 -7.55 2.82
N GLY A 96 -5.77 -7.03 3.72
CA GLY A 96 -5.39 -6.85 5.12
C GLY A 96 -4.28 -5.80 5.27
N GLY A 97 -3.08 -6.25 5.60
CA GLY A 97 -1.86 -5.44 5.75
C GLY A 97 -0.74 -6.22 6.43
N ARG A 98 -1.03 -6.80 7.60
CA ARG A 98 -0.04 -7.49 8.45
C ARG A 98 0.72 -8.60 7.73
N LEU A 99 0.03 -9.40 6.93
CA LEU A 99 0.57 -10.52 6.15
C LEU A 99 0.63 -10.25 4.64
N ASP A 100 0.31 -9.03 4.21
CA ASP A 100 0.42 -8.67 2.79
C ASP A 100 1.89 -8.54 2.38
N ALA A 101 2.23 -8.99 1.18
CA ALA A 101 3.61 -8.94 0.68
C ALA A 101 4.19 -7.50 0.67
N THR A 102 3.34 -6.48 0.53
CA THR A 102 3.78 -5.07 0.59
C THR A 102 4.28 -4.66 1.98
N HIS A 103 4.02 -5.47 3.04
CA HIS A 103 4.53 -5.22 4.39
C HIS A 103 6.04 -5.47 4.53
N ALA A 104 6.68 -6.11 3.56
CA ALA A 104 8.13 -6.26 3.51
C ALA A 104 8.89 -4.92 3.49
N TRP A 105 8.18 -3.82 3.19
CA TRP A 105 8.72 -2.47 3.14
C TRP A 105 8.11 -1.57 4.23
N ASP A 106 8.96 -0.80 4.92
CA ASP A 106 8.53 0.22 5.87
C ASP A 106 8.54 1.60 5.21
N GLY A 107 7.36 2.05 4.80
CA GLY A 107 7.17 3.38 4.18
C GLY A 107 7.07 4.54 5.18
N GLY A 108 7.13 4.28 6.49
CA GLY A 108 7.02 5.30 7.55
C GLY A 108 5.59 5.77 7.80
N VAL A 109 4.76 5.90 6.77
CA VAL A 109 3.35 6.34 6.89
C VAL A 109 2.42 5.23 6.41
N ALA A 110 1.47 4.85 7.26
CA ALA A 110 0.40 3.91 6.91
C ALA A 110 -0.97 4.62 6.98
N VAL A 111 -1.79 4.41 5.95
CA VAL A 111 -3.13 4.99 5.85
C VAL A 111 -4.16 3.87 5.77
N VAL A 112 -5.07 3.80 6.75
CA VAL A 112 -6.24 2.92 6.72
C VAL A 112 -7.46 3.76 6.33
N THR A 113 -8.01 3.50 5.15
CA THR A 113 -9.12 4.30 4.60
C THR A 113 -10.44 4.02 5.29
N ASN A 114 -10.69 2.76 5.61
CA ASN A 114 -11.87 2.31 6.36
C ASN A 114 -11.66 0.88 6.89
N VAL A 115 -12.46 0.53 7.89
CA VAL A 115 -12.64 -0.85 8.35
C VAL A 115 -14.12 -1.19 8.23
N GLY A 116 -14.44 -2.32 7.61
CA GLY A 116 -15.79 -2.82 7.44
C GLY A 116 -15.77 -4.34 7.35
N LEU A 117 -16.92 -4.98 7.45
CA LEU A 117 -17.07 -6.42 7.29
C LEU A 117 -16.90 -6.79 5.81
N ASP A 118 -15.65 -7.00 5.42
CA ASP A 118 -15.26 -7.39 4.07
C ASP A 118 -14.12 -8.40 4.16
N HIS A 119 -14.06 -9.33 3.21
CA HIS A 119 -13.07 -10.41 3.19
C HIS A 119 -12.99 -11.22 4.50
N GLN A 120 -14.14 -11.45 5.16
CA GLN A 120 -14.23 -12.11 6.47
C GLN A 120 -13.55 -13.47 6.50
N GLN A 121 -13.63 -14.24 5.43
CA GLN A 121 -12.97 -15.54 5.27
C GLN A 121 -11.44 -15.51 5.43
N TYR A 122 -10.83 -14.34 5.31
CA TYR A 122 -9.37 -14.16 5.45
C TYR A 122 -8.98 -13.28 6.62
N LEU A 123 -9.80 -12.27 6.94
CA LEU A 123 -9.45 -11.23 7.90
C LEU A 123 -10.17 -11.39 9.25
N GLY A 124 -11.16 -12.30 9.32
CA GLY A 124 -11.96 -12.55 10.52
C GLY A 124 -13.36 -11.93 10.47
N ASP A 125 -14.21 -12.35 11.40
CA ASP A 125 -15.65 -12.10 11.39
C ASP A 125 -16.06 -10.84 12.16
N THR A 126 -15.13 -10.13 12.76
CA THR A 126 -15.40 -8.92 13.55
C THR A 126 -14.62 -7.71 13.03
N ILE A 127 -15.15 -6.53 13.27
CA ILE A 127 -14.47 -5.27 12.94
C ILE A 127 -13.10 -5.18 13.59
N GLU A 128 -12.98 -5.65 14.84
CA GLU A 128 -11.72 -5.65 15.61
C GLU A 128 -10.68 -6.57 14.97
N ALA A 129 -11.07 -7.78 14.56
CA ALA A 129 -10.19 -8.73 13.88
C ALA A 129 -9.69 -8.13 12.55
N ILE A 130 -10.60 -7.61 11.73
CA ILE A 130 -10.28 -6.98 10.44
C ILE A 130 -9.38 -5.75 10.63
N ALA A 131 -9.65 -4.93 11.65
CA ALA A 131 -8.82 -3.77 11.98
C ALA A 131 -7.40 -4.18 12.33
N LYS A 132 -7.24 -5.22 13.17
CA LYS A 132 -5.94 -5.77 13.56
C LYS A 132 -5.14 -6.26 12.34
N GLU A 133 -5.78 -6.99 11.42
CA GLU A 133 -5.13 -7.43 10.19
C GLU A 133 -4.75 -6.27 9.27
N LYS A 134 -5.45 -5.14 9.33
CA LYS A 134 -5.09 -3.90 8.62
C LYS A 134 -4.03 -3.07 9.36
N GLY A 135 -3.50 -3.55 10.49
CA GLY A 135 -2.46 -2.87 11.25
C GLY A 135 -2.97 -1.78 12.21
N VAL A 136 -4.27 -1.74 12.48
CA VAL A 136 -4.84 -0.85 13.50
C VAL A 136 -4.62 -1.47 14.87
N THR A 137 -3.89 -0.79 15.74
CA THR A 137 -3.53 -1.30 17.07
C THR A 137 -4.55 -0.96 18.15
N HIS A 138 -5.44 0.00 17.89
CA HIS A 138 -6.45 0.44 18.86
C HIS A 138 -7.70 0.95 18.13
N ILE A 139 -8.87 0.48 18.57
CA ILE A 139 -10.16 1.00 18.13
C ILE A 139 -10.77 1.74 19.31
N THR A 140 -10.89 3.04 19.20
CA THR A 140 -11.63 3.83 20.18
C THR A 140 -13.06 4.04 19.69
N ASN A 141 -14.02 4.04 20.63
CA ASN A 141 -15.40 4.45 20.36
C ASN A 141 -15.53 5.97 20.14
N ALA A 142 -14.48 6.61 19.66
CA ALA A 142 -14.57 8.01 19.29
C ALA A 142 -15.68 8.20 18.26
N PRO A 143 -16.62 9.14 18.47
CA PRO A 143 -17.68 9.38 17.52
C PRO A 143 -17.09 9.86 16.21
N MET A 144 -16.80 8.91 15.37
CA MET A 144 -16.91 8.99 13.96
C MET A 144 -16.18 10.12 13.23
N LEU A 145 -15.00 9.85 12.89
CA LEU A 145 -14.57 10.10 11.50
C LEU A 145 -15.23 9.01 10.63
N ARG A 146 -16.43 9.22 10.12
CA ARG A 146 -17.22 8.23 9.35
C ARG A 146 -16.34 7.45 8.37
N GLY A 147 -15.83 6.28 8.80
CA GLY A 147 -15.13 5.34 7.95
C GLY A 147 -13.72 5.75 7.47
N ARG A 148 -13.08 6.74 8.05
CA ARG A 148 -11.72 7.15 7.67
C ARG A 148 -10.80 7.10 8.89
N MET A 149 -9.87 6.17 8.88
CA MET A 149 -8.82 6.08 9.89
C MET A 149 -7.48 6.37 9.23
N VAL A 150 -6.75 7.34 9.78
CA VAL A 150 -5.34 7.54 9.48
C VAL A 150 -4.56 6.94 10.64
N SER A 151 -3.79 5.90 10.39
CA SER A 151 -2.85 5.35 11.35
C SER A 151 -1.45 5.73 10.90
N VAL A 152 -0.74 6.41 11.77
CA VAL A 152 0.71 6.56 11.65
C VAL A 152 1.35 5.41 12.42
N LYS A 153 2.25 4.67 11.80
CA LYS A 153 2.90 3.50 12.40
C LYS A 153 3.49 3.85 13.77
N GLY A 154 3.11 3.09 14.80
CA GLY A 154 3.61 3.26 16.17
C GLY A 154 2.91 4.34 17.02
N VAL A 155 1.91 5.04 16.48
CA VAL A 155 1.10 5.98 17.27
C VAL A 155 -0.27 5.38 17.51
N PRO A 156 -0.72 5.20 18.77
CA PRO A 156 -2.10 4.82 19.07
C PRO A 156 -3.08 5.82 18.46
N VAL A 157 -4.17 5.34 17.87
CA VAL A 157 -5.16 6.17 17.15
C VAL A 157 -5.84 7.19 18.08
N ASP A 158 -5.93 6.89 19.36
CA ASP A 158 -6.45 7.76 20.41
C ASP A 158 -5.55 8.97 20.72
N LYS A 159 -4.30 8.97 20.22
CA LYS A 159 -3.34 10.07 20.38
C LYS A 159 -3.11 10.87 19.10
N VAL A 160 -3.80 10.52 18.02
CA VAL A 160 -3.77 11.32 16.78
C VAL A 160 -4.77 12.47 16.95
N GLU A 161 -4.34 13.55 17.54
CA GLU A 161 -5.06 14.82 17.43
C GLU A 161 -4.99 15.25 15.96
N ALA A 162 -6.16 15.32 15.30
CA ALA A 162 -6.21 15.92 13.98
C ALA A 162 -5.75 17.37 14.12
N SER A 163 -4.66 17.73 13.45
CA SER A 163 -4.30 19.15 13.36
C SER A 163 -5.48 19.93 12.76
N PRO A 164 -5.64 21.22 13.06
CA PRO A 164 -6.70 22.05 12.48
C PRO A 164 -6.72 21.95 10.95
N GLU A 165 -5.57 21.79 10.31
CA GLU A 165 -5.42 21.62 8.86
C GLU A 165 -5.90 20.24 8.38
N ALA A 166 -5.67 19.18 9.17
CA ALA A 166 -6.16 17.83 8.87
C ALA A 166 -7.69 17.74 9.07
N ALA A 167 -8.24 18.49 10.03
CA ALA A 167 -9.69 18.58 10.25
C ALA A 167 -10.41 19.25 9.07
N TRP A 168 -9.76 20.15 8.35
CA TRP A 168 -10.31 20.76 7.14
C TRP A 168 -10.43 19.75 5.98
N ALA A 169 -9.44 18.91 5.77
CA ALA A 169 -9.45 17.91 4.70
C ALA A 169 -10.52 16.81 4.90
N LEU A 170 -11.12 16.74 6.10
CA LEU A 170 -12.13 15.73 6.47
C LEU A 170 -13.57 16.26 6.35
N ARG A 171 -13.78 17.53 5.97
CA ARG A 171 -15.10 18.17 5.86
C ARG A 171 -15.65 18.27 4.43
N GLY A 172 -14.94 17.73 3.44
CA GLY A 172 -15.37 17.68 2.05
C GLY A 172 -16.05 16.37 1.66
#